data_be73938d4bf2e72a06c716ca05ea112e
#
_entry.id   be73938d4bf2e72a06c716ca05ea112e
#
_cell.length_a   1.000
_cell.length_b   1.000
_cell.length_c   1.000
_cell.angle_alpha   90.00
_cell.angle_beta   90.00
_cell.angle_gamma   90.00
#
_symmetry.space_group_name_H-M   'P 1'
#
loop_
_entity.id
_entity.type
_entity.pdbx_description
1 polymer ?
#
loop_
_entity_poly.entity_id
_entity_poly.type
_entity_poly.pdbx_seq_one_letter_code
_entity_poly.pdbx_strand_id
1 'polypeptide(L)'
;MNRKPTAAQATALAWVGANEAALSRDHTTIWEFAEPAWREYRSCAWYVERLRREGFAVEEGSGGMPTAFCATWGTQGPILGTYAEYDAVPGMNQAA
;
A
#
# COMPACT_ATOMS: atom_id res chain seq x y z
N MET A 1 8.67 -8.23 25.81
CA MET A 1 8.90 -7.01 26.60
C MET A 1 7.97 -5.90 26.13
N ASN A 2 7.13 -5.39 27.01
CA ASN A 2 6.24 -4.28 26.70
C ASN A 2 7.03 -2.96 26.73
N ARG A 3 7.60 -2.59 25.60
CA ARG A 3 8.19 -1.27 25.43
C ARG A 3 7.09 -0.25 25.13
N LYS A 4 7.06 0.82 25.89
CA LYS A 4 6.17 1.94 25.57
C LYS A 4 6.54 2.51 24.21
N PRO A 5 5.58 2.73 23.29
CA PRO A 5 5.89 3.29 21.98
C PRO A 5 6.48 4.69 22.09
N THR A 6 7.37 5.03 21.17
CA THR A 6 7.85 6.42 20.99
C THR A 6 6.70 7.31 20.51
N ALA A 7 6.87 8.63 20.56
CA ALA A 7 5.87 9.58 20.09
C ALA A 7 5.51 9.33 18.60
N ALA A 8 6.51 9.05 17.75
CA ALA A 8 6.28 8.74 16.34
C ALA A 8 5.51 7.43 16.15
N GLN A 9 5.87 6.41 16.91
CA GLN A 9 5.16 5.11 16.87
C GLN A 9 3.72 5.26 17.37
N ALA A 10 3.50 6.05 18.43
CA ALA A 10 2.17 6.32 18.95
C ALA A 10 1.30 7.05 17.92
N THR A 11 1.86 8.01 17.19
CA THR A 11 1.18 8.72 16.11
C THR A 11 0.76 7.73 14.99
N ALA A 12 1.66 6.86 14.57
CA ALA A 12 1.37 5.86 13.53
C ALA A 12 0.28 4.88 13.98
N LEU A 13 0.37 4.38 15.20
CA LEU A 13 -0.64 3.46 15.77
C LEU A 13 -2.02 4.12 15.89
N ALA A 14 -2.06 5.37 16.33
CA ALA A 14 -3.30 6.12 16.44
C ALA A 14 -3.94 6.36 15.07
N TRP A 15 -3.15 6.66 14.05
CA TRP A 15 -3.64 6.83 12.69
C TRP A 15 -4.22 5.54 12.13
N VAL A 16 -3.54 4.42 12.30
CA VAL A 16 -4.03 3.10 11.88
C VAL A 16 -5.35 2.77 12.58
N GLY A 17 -5.42 2.96 13.90
CA GLY A 17 -6.66 2.73 14.66
C GLY A 17 -7.83 3.59 14.19
N ALA A 18 -7.59 4.87 13.90
CA ALA A 18 -8.61 5.78 13.40
C ALA A 18 -9.05 5.47 11.96
N ASN A 19 -8.24 4.78 11.18
CA ASN A 19 -8.49 4.47 9.77
C ASN A 19 -8.72 2.98 9.49
N GLU A 20 -8.85 2.15 10.51
CA GLU A 20 -8.97 0.70 10.39
C GLU A 20 -10.05 0.26 9.40
N ALA A 21 -11.24 0.83 9.51
CA ALA A 21 -12.36 0.49 8.63
C ALA A 21 -12.10 0.87 7.17
N ALA A 22 -11.44 2.02 6.94
CA ALA A 22 -11.06 2.45 5.59
C ALA A 22 -9.98 1.53 5.00
N LEU A 23 -8.95 1.20 5.78
CA LEU A 23 -7.89 0.30 5.37
C LEU A 23 -8.42 -1.11 5.07
N SER A 24 -9.38 -1.59 5.84
CA SER A 24 -10.03 -2.88 5.58
C SER A 24 -10.81 -2.88 4.26
N ARG A 25 -11.52 -1.80 3.95
CA ARG A 25 -12.18 -1.65 2.65
C ARG A 25 -11.19 -1.59 1.50
N ASP A 26 -10.09 -0.85 1.68
CA ASP A 26 -9.02 -0.74 0.70
C ASP A 26 -8.42 -2.12 0.39
N HIS A 27 -8.15 -2.90 1.43
CA HIS A 27 -7.68 -4.28 1.31
C HIS A 27 -8.66 -5.15 0.52
N THR A 28 -9.95 -5.11 0.89
CA THR A 28 -10.99 -5.88 0.21
C THR A 28 -11.10 -5.50 -1.27
N THR A 29 -10.97 -4.22 -1.61
CA THR A 29 -10.99 -3.75 -3.00
C THR A 29 -9.90 -4.40 -3.83
N ILE A 30 -8.67 -4.40 -3.33
CA ILE A 30 -7.53 -5.03 -4.02
C ILE A 30 -7.72 -6.55 -4.10
N TRP A 31 -8.17 -7.16 -3.01
CA TRP A 31 -8.45 -8.60 -2.96
C TRP A 31 -9.48 -9.02 -4.01
N GLU A 32 -10.55 -8.24 -4.19
CA GLU A 32 -11.59 -8.51 -5.18
C GLU A 32 -11.12 -8.37 -6.63
N PHE A 33 -10.10 -7.56 -6.90
CA PHE A 33 -9.50 -7.47 -8.23
C PHE A 33 -8.85 -8.79 -8.65
N ALA A 34 -8.27 -9.52 -7.72
CA ALA A 34 -7.70 -10.86 -7.92
C ALA A 34 -6.80 -10.93 -9.16
N GLU A 35 -5.93 -9.97 -9.33
CA GLU A 35 -5.07 -9.85 -10.51
C GLU A 35 -3.74 -10.57 -10.30
N PRO A 36 -3.34 -11.48 -11.21
CA PRO A 36 -2.06 -12.19 -11.08
C PRO A 36 -0.86 -11.28 -11.39
N ALA A 37 0.33 -11.74 -11.01
CA ALA A 37 1.59 -11.05 -11.26
C ALA A 37 1.75 -10.59 -12.71
N TRP A 38 2.26 -9.39 -12.91
CA TRP A 38 2.39 -8.70 -14.21
C TRP A 38 1.07 -8.26 -14.85
N ARG A 39 -0.06 -8.53 -14.23
CA ARG A 39 -1.39 -8.16 -14.71
C ARG A 39 -2.20 -7.38 -13.67
N GLU A 40 -1.53 -6.78 -12.68
CA GLU A 40 -2.13 -6.03 -11.60
C GLU A 40 -2.54 -4.60 -12.05
N TYR A 41 -3.22 -4.48 -13.18
CA TYR A 41 -3.52 -3.18 -13.79
C TYR A 41 -4.45 -2.32 -12.94
N ARG A 42 -5.54 -2.90 -12.45
CA ARG A 42 -6.51 -2.19 -11.60
C ARG A 42 -5.94 -1.94 -10.20
N SER A 43 -5.26 -2.91 -9.65
CA SER A 43 -4.63 -2.80 -8.35
C SER A 43 -3.57 -1.71 -8.34
N CYS A 44 -2.70 -1.67 -9.33
CA CYS A 44 -1.69 -0.63 -9.49
C CYS A 44 -2.34 0.77 -9.62
N ALA A 45 -3.30 0.91 -10.53
CA ALA A 45 -4.00 2.17 -10.74
C ALA A 45 -4.70 2.66 -9.45
N TRP A 46 -5.33 1.76 -8.73
CA TRP A 46 -5.99 2.06 -7.46
C TRP A 46 -5.00 2.58 -6.41
N TYR A 47 -3.87 1.89 -6.24
CA TYR A 47 -2.82 2.30 -5.30
C TYR A 47 -2.22 3.65 -5.66
N VAL A 48 -1.91 3.85 -6.93
CA VAL A 48 -1.35 5.11 -7.43
C VAL A 48 -2.28 6.28 -7.12
N GLU A 49 -3.56 6.13 -7.41
CA GLU A 49 -4.56 7.16 -7.14
C GLU A 49 -4.70 7.41 -5.63
N ARG A 50 -4.77 6.34 -4.83
CA ARG A 50 -4.89 6.43 -3.37
C ARG A 50 -3.71 7.18 -2.76
N LEU A 51 -2.48 6.85 -3.17
CA LEU A 51 -1.27 7.48 -2.66
C LEU A 51 -1.14 8.94 -3.10
N ARG A 52 -1.53 9.24 -4.34
CA ARG A 52 -1.56 10.64 -4.81
C ARG A 52 -2.54 11.48 -3.99
N ARG A 53 -3.69 10.96 -3.66
CA ARG A 53 -4.66 11.64 -2.77
C ARG A 53 -4.12 11.89 -1.37
N GLU A 54 -3.25 11.01 -0.90
CA GLU A 54 -2.57 11.17 0.39
C GLU A 54 -1.34 12.10 0.32
N GLY A 55 -1.01 12.64 -0.85
CA GLY A 55 0.07 13.61 -1.03
C GLY A 55 1.42 13.02 -1.42
N PHE A 56 1.48 11.75 -1.80
CA PHE A 56 2.70 11.13 -2.31
C PHE A 56 2.98 11.56 -3.75
N ALA A 57 4.25 11.73 -4.08
CA ALA A 57 4.72 11.77 -5.46
C ALA A 57 4.87 10.33 -5.95
N VAL A 58 4.19 9.97 -7.02
CA VAL A 58 4.16 8.58 -7.51
C VAL A 58 4.72 8.50 -8.91
N GLU A 59 5.75 7.67 -9.08
CA GLU A 59 6.32 7.26 -10.35
C GLU A 59 5.69 5.93 -10.77
N GLU A 60 4.98 5.91 -11.89
CA GLU A 60 4.39 4.70 -12.47
C GLU A 60 5.37 4.02 -13.42
N GLY A 61 5.25 2.71 -13.58
CA GLY A 61 6.11 1.95 -14.45
C GLY A 61 7.55 1.85 -13.94
N SER A 62 7.73 1.86 -12.65
CA SER A 62 9.04 1.84 -12.00
C SER A 62 9.86 0.63 -12.46
N GLY A 63 11.13 0.87 -12.78
CA GLY A 63 12.01 -0.18 -13.28
C GLY A 63 11.61 -0.79 -14.63
N GLY A 64 10.76 -0.10 -15.40
CA GLY A 64 10.23 -0.60 -16.67
C GLY A 64 9.11 -1.64 -16.53
N MET A 65 8.59 -1.82 -15.34
CA MET A 65 7.49 -2.77 -15.06
C MET A 65 6.16 -2.02 -15.07
N PRO A 66 5.24 -2.31 -16.02
CA PRO A 66 4.01 -1.53 -16.20
C PRO A 66 3.08 -1.48 -14.99
N THR A 67 3.11 -2.50 -14.14
CA THR A 67 2.28 -2.61 -12.94
C THR A 67 3.05 -2.37 -11.65
N ALA A 68 4.24 -1.78 -11.73
CA ALA A 68 5.01 -1.34 -10.58
C ALA A 68 4.95 0.17 -10.42
N PHE A 69 5.11 0.64 -9.20
CA PHE A 69 5.21 2.06 -8.91
C PHE A 69 6.16 2.30 -7.74
N CYS A 70 6.68 3.51 -7.65
CA CYS A 70 7.42 3.99 -6.50
C CYS A 70 6.76 5.27 -6.00
N ALA A 71 6.42 5.33 -4.74
CA ALA A 71 5.80 6.49 -4.12
C ALA A 71 6.73 7.06 -3.05
N THR A 72 6.91 8.38 -3.08
CA THR A 72 7.76 9.07 -2.12
C THR A 72 7.01 10.21 -1.44
N TRP A 73 7.31 10.42 -0.17
CA TRP A 73 6.75 11.51 0.60
C TRP A 73 7.82 12.11 1.50
N GLY A 74 7.84 13.43 1.55
CA GLY A 74 8.82 14.16 2.35
C GLY A 74 10.15 14.37 1.62
N THR A 75 10.98 15.24 2.19
CA THR A 75 12.26 15.68 1.60
C THR A 75 13.41 15.59 2.58
N GLN A 76 13.16 15.15 3.81
CA GLN A 76 14.17 15.09 4.88
C GLN A 76 14.41 13.64 5.29
N GLY A 77 15.66 13.32 5.63
CA GLY A 77 16.03 12.01 6.13
C GLY A 77 15.73 11.81 7.62
N PRO A 78 15.82 10.57 8.13
CA PRO A 78 16.18 9.37 7.38
C PRO A 78 15.08 8.92 6.40
N ILE A 79 15.50 8.21 5.34
CA ILE A 79 14.56 7.62 4.39
C ILE A 79 14.10 6.26 4.92
N LEU A 80 12.80 6.09 5.09
CA LEU A 80 12.19 4.82 5.46
C LEU A 80 11.60 4.19 4.20
N GLY A 81 12.04 2.98 3.88
CA GLY A 81 11.54 2.22 2.73
C GLY A 81 10.67 1.05 3.18
N THR A 82 9.61 0.82 2.45
CA THR A 82 8.76 -0.35 2.59
C THR A 82 8.32 -0.82 1.21
N TYR A 83 7.84 -2.05 1.12
CA TYR A 83 7.24 -2.55 -0.10
C TYR A 83 5.96 -3.31 0.20
N ALA A 84 5.11 -3.43 -0.80
CA ALA A 84 3.91 -4.23 -0.73
C ALA A 84 3.73 -4.97 -2.05
N GLU A 85 3.27 -6.20 -1.96
CA GLU A 85 2.88 -7.03 -3.09
C GLU A 85 1.35 -7.09 -3.13
N TYR A 86 0.78 -7.01 -4.32
CA TYR A 86 -0.68 -6.99 -4.48
C TYR A 86 -1.20 -7.93 -5.57
N ASP A 87 -0.35 -8.85 -6.02
CA ASP A 87 -0.74 -9.91 -6.94
C ASP A 87 -1.51 -11.02 -6.24
N ALA A 88 -2.45 -11.62 -6.96
CA ALA A 88 -3.17 -12.79 -6.52
C ALA A 88 -2.44 -14.07 -6.93
N VAL A 89 -2.40 -15.05 -6.05
CA VAL A 89 -1.82 -16.36 -6.34
C VAL A 89 -2.82 -17.16 -7.19
N PRO A 90 -2.43 -17.59 -8.41
CA PRO A 90 -3.33 -18.35 -9.29
C PRO A 90 -3.79 -19.69 -8.68
N GLY A 91 -5.04 -20.05 -8.95
CA GLY A 91 -5.60 -21.33 -8.54
C GLY A 91 -5.96 -21.47 -7.08
N MET A 92 -5.92 -20.37 -6.32
CA MET A 92 -6.31 -20.36 -4.91
C MET A 92 -7.75 -19.87 -4.75
N ASN A 93 -8.57 -20.62 -4.02
CA ASN A 93 -9.91 -20.20 -3.61
C ASN A 93 -9.85 -19.68 -2.18
N GLN A 94 -10.05 -18.40 -2.00
CA GLN A 94 -10.05 -17.74 -0.72
C GLN A 94 -11.38 -17.02 -0.52
N ALA A 95 -11.96 -17.13 0.68
CA ALA A 95 -13.07 -16.33 1.11
C ALA A 95 -12.60 -15.31 2.17
N ALA A 96 -12.94 -14.05 1.99
CA ALA A 96 -12.63 -12.99 2.96
C ALA A 96 -13.59 -12.99 4.14
#